data_97809c43a0bfcc064fbb46100ff6e0e1
#
_entry.id   97809c43a0bfcc064fbb46100ff6e0e1
#
_cell.length_a   1.000
_cell.length_b   1.000
_cell.length_c   1.000
_cell.angle_alpha   90.00
_cell.angle_beta   90.00
_cell.angle_gamma   90.00
#
_symmetry.space_group_name_H-M   'P 1'
#
loop_
_entity.id
_entity.type
_entity.pdbx_description
1 polymer ?
#
loop_
_entity_poly.entity_id
_entity_poly.type
_entity_poly.pdbx_seq_one_letter_code
_entity_poly.pdbx_strand_id
1 'polypeptide(L)'
;MPGATLVRPPPVDPSKSPMETVLELRTLSDIGPDIFTNARELWHPPGARGLYGGAVISQCLAAAQETVPSPSPENNRAVFLIHSMHCYFVLAGDASIPILYHVERVRDGKSFLTRTVQARQRGKCIFTTTLSFMRENSGDESTVDHGWDMPEGAREGLDKILRGQVDGDDEDAGPNGVESRGPFISKILGIADNHSPYPHQRKPEAWVKCRGSISPSGGQHAHLAALAYMSDSWFIGTVSRVHGISRAGAHLYNEIFPPTTRYSSGQAEASKNTLRTPEGARVGMMMQTPWSGQGRGLVEQRIWNKDGRTMY
;
A
#
# COMPACT_ATOMS: atom_id res chain seq x y z
N MET A 1 -14.16 -25.04 -10.54
CA MET A 1 -14.42 -23.85 -9.68
C MET A 1 -14.18 -22.63 -10.55
N PRO A 2 -15.03 -21.58 -10.51
CA PRO A 2 -14.65 -20.33 -11.16
C PRO A 2 -13.35 -19.84 -10.50
N GLY A 3 -12.36 -19.52 -11.32
CA GLY A 3 -11.06 -19.05 -10.83
C GLY A 3 -11.18 -17.68 -10.14
N ALA A 4 -10.15 -17.28 -9.41
CA ALA A 4 -10.06 -15.98 -8.72
C ALA A 4 -9.99 -14.78 -9.69
N THR A 5 -10.15 -14.98 -10.99
CA THR A 5 -10.17 -13.98 -12.06
C THR A 5 -11.39 -14.13 -12.96
N LEU A 6 -11.97 -13.00 -13.43
CA LEU A 6 -13.08 -13.00 -14.39
C LEU A 6 -12.63 -13.26 -15.82
N VAL A 7 -11.38 -12.94 -16.12
CA VAL A 7 -10.79 -13.09 -17.45
C VAL A 7 -9.56 -13.97 -17.36
N ARG A 8 -9.21 -14.61 -18.45
CA ARG A 8 -7.99 -15.42 -18.51
C ARG A 8 -6.77 -14.52 -18.19
N PRO A 9 -5.93 -14.89 -17.21
CA PRO A 9 -4.72 -14.14 -16.91
C PRO A 9 -3.84 -13.98 -18.16
N PRO A 10 -3.24 -12.80 -18.38
CA PRO A 10 -2.30 -12.61 -19.47
C PRO A 10 -1.04 -13.46 -19.28
N PRO A 11 -0.27 -13.73 -20.33
CA PRO A 11 1.08 -14.29 -20.18
C PRO A 11 1.89 -13.47 -19.18
N VAL A 12 2.78 -14.13 -18.45
CA VAL A 12 3.70 -13.42 -17.54
C VAL A 12 4.71 -12.66 -18.40
N ASP A 13 4.82 -11.37 -18.16
CA ASP A 13 5.84 -10.52 -18.76
C ASP A 13 7.12 -10.56 -17.90
N PRO A 14 8.22 -11.16 -18.38
CA PRO A 14 9.45 -11.31 -17.59
C PRO A 14 10.16 -9.97 -17.33
N SER A 15 9.79 -8.90 -18.04
CA SER A 15 10.33 -7.56 -17.82
C SER A 15 9.70 -6.83 -16.63
N LYS A 16 8.55 -7.32 -16.15
CA LYS A 16 7.83 -6.75 -15.01
C LYS A 16 8.24 -7.41 -13.70
N SER A 17 8.32 -6.61 -12.66
CA SER A 17 8.50 -7.12 -11.30
C SER A 17 7.26 -7.88 -10.80
N PRO A 18 7.41 -8.75 -9.77
CA PRO A 18 6.27 -9.36 -9.10
C PRO A 18 5.25 -8.34 -8.59
N MET A 19 5.71 -7.15 -8.17
CA MET A 19 4.83 -6.07 -7.73
C MET A 19 3.96 -5.55 -8.88
N GLU A 20 4.55 -5.26 -10.03
CA GLU A 20 3.79 -4.82 -11.22
C GLU A 20 2.80 -5.89 -11.68
N THR A 21 3.21 -7.15 -11.58
CA THR A 21 2.37 -8.29 -11.95
C THR A 21 1.09 -8.38 -11.11
N VAL A 22 1.18 -8.16 -9.79
CA VAL A 22 -0.02 -8.18 -8.93
C VAL A 22 -0.87 -6.91 -9.04
N LEU A 23 -0.33 -5.84 -9.61
CA LEU A 23 -1.05 -4.60 -9.88
C LEU A 23 -1.82 -4.63 -11.21
N GLU A 24 -1.58 -5.64 -12.06
CA GLU A 24 -2.24 -5.72 -13.37
C GLU A 24 -3.76 -5.78 -13.25
N LEU A 25 -4.40 -4.93 -14.04
CA LEU A 25 -5.85 -4.87 -14.16
C LEU A 25 -6.31 -5.21 -15.58
N ARG A 26 -7.57 -5.56 -15.71
CA ARG A 26 -8.28 -5.71 -16.99
C ARG A 26 -9.49 -4.79 -17.00
N THR A 27 -9.61 -4.02 -18.06
CA THR A 27 -10.81 -3.21 -18.32
C THR A 27 -11.94 -4.13 -18.75
N LEU A 28 -13.12 -3.90 -18.24
CA LEU A 28 -14.36 -4.61 -18.58
C LEU A 28 -15.32 -3.66 -19.32
N SER A 29 -14.90 -3.21 -20.50
CA SER A 29 -15.63 -2.25 -21.34
C SER A 29 -17.04 -2.70 -21.70
N ASP A 30 -17.24 -4.02 -21.81
CA ASP A 30 -18.56 -4.62 -22.12
C ASP A 30 -19.56 -4.49 -20.97
N ILE A 31 -19.07 -4.28 -19.73
CA ILE A 31 -19.93 -4.06 -18.54
C ILE A 31 -20.22 -2.58 -18.36
N GLY A 32 -19.25 -1.74 -18.64
CA GLY A 32 -19.42 -0.28 -18.54
C GLY A 32 -18.09 0.48 -18.61
N PRO A 33 -18.15 1.81 -18.72
CA PRO A 33 -16.94 2.63 -18.68
C PRO A 33 -16.31 2.58 -17.30
N ASP A 34 -14.98 2.68 -17.27
CA ASP A 34 -14.19 2.78 -16.03
C ASP A 34 -14.46 1.64 -15.02
N ILE A 35 -14.75 0.42 -15.54
CA ILE A 35 -14.86 -0.81 -14.75
C ILE A 35 -13.67 -1.70 -15.03
N PHE A 36 -13.02 -2.15 -13.95
CA PHE A 36 -11.82 -2.99 -14.02
C PHE A 36 -11.96 -4.22 -13.13
N THR A 37 -11.10 -5.20 -13.36
CA THR A 37 -10.96 -6.38 -12.51
C THR A 37 -9.49 -6.76 -12.36
N ASN A 38 -9.14 -7.50 -11.31
CA ASN A 38 -7.81 -8.07 -11.16
C ASN A 38 -7.50 -9.02 -12.33
N ALA A 39 -6.35 -8.80 -12.97
CA ALA A 39 -5.90 -9.65 -14.08
C ALA A 39 -5.39 -11.01 -13.60
N ARG A 40 -4.98 -11.12 -12.35
CA ARG A 40 -4.39 -12.31 -11.72
C ARG A 40 -4.97 -12.53 -10.34
N GLU A 41 -4.74 -13.72 -9.78
CA GLU A 41 -5.05 -14.01 -8.39
C GLU A 41 -4.30 -13.04 -7.46
N LEU A 42 -5.00 -12.60 -6.41
CA LEU A 42 -4.41 -11.70 -5.41
C LEU A 42 -3.65 -12.50 -4.38
N TRP A 43 -2.41 -12.10 -4.14
CA TRP A 43 -1.62 -12.66 -3.06
C TRP A 43 -2.20 -12.27 -1.68
N HIS A 44 -2.10 -13.19 -0.73
CA HIS A 44 -2.37 -12.94 0.68
C HIS A 44 -1.31 -13.63 1.55
N PRO A 45 -0.99 -13.08 2.73
CA PRO A 45 -0.05 -13.71 3.63
C PRO A 45 -0.53 -15.13 4.04
N PRO A 46 0.38 -16.10 4.20
CA PRO A 46 0.04 -17.42 4.67
C PRO A 46 -0.74 -17.37 5.99
N GLY A 47 -1.86 -18.09 6.08
CA GLY A 47 -2.73 -18.11 7.24
C GLY A 47 -3.61 -16.87 7.44
N ALA A 48 -3.57 -15.89 6.53
CA ALA A 48 -4.49 -14.76 6.54
C ALA A 48 -5.91 -15.20 6.17
N ARG A 49 -6.90 -14.54 6.78
CA ARG A 49 -8.32 -14.79 6.53
C ARG A 49 -8.89 -13.86 5.48
N GLY A 50 -8.42 -13.93 4.24
CA GLY A 50 -8.96 -13.09 3.18
C GLY A 50 -7.91 -12.29 2.45
N LEU A 51 -8.34 -11.25 1.75
CA LEU A 51 -7.48 -10.40 0.94
C LEU A 51 -6.48 -9.61 1.79
N TYR A 52 -5.26 -9.48 1.29
CA TYR A 52 -4.33 -8.50 1.81
C TYR A 52 -4.86 -7.09 1.50
N GLY A 53 -5.01 -6.24 2.53
CA GLY A 53 -5.60 -4.92 2.37
C GLY A 53 -4.81 -4.02 1.42
N GLY A 54 -3.49 -4.06 1.47
CA GLY A 54 -2.61 -3.35 0.55
C GLY A 54 -2.84 -3.70 -0.93
N ALA A 55 -3.23 -4.95 -1.24
CA ALA A 55 -3.57 -5.34 -2.60
C ALA A 55 -4.82 -4.59 -3.11
N VAL A 56 -5.84 -4.47 -2.27
CA VAL A 56 -7.07 -3.75 -2.63
C VAL A 56 -6.82 -2.25 -2.74
N ILE A 57 -6.07 -1.66 -1.79
CA ILE A 57 -5.69 -0.24 -1.81
C ILE A 57 -4.99 0.09 -3.13
N SER A 58 -3.95 -0.68 -3.46
CA SER A 58 -3.11 -0.42 -4.63
C SER A 58 -3.83 -0.65 -5.95
N GLN A 59 -4.68 -1.69 -6.05
CA GLN A 59 -5.46 -1.92 -7.26
C GLN A 59 -6.57 -0.89 -7.44
N CYS A 60 -7.17 -0.36 -6.38
CA CYS A 60 -8.06 0.80 -6.48
C CYS A 60 -7.31 2.04 -6.98
N LEU A 61 -6.08 2.27 -6.50
CA LEU A 61 -5.24 3.36 -7.02
C LEU A 61 -4.91 3.12 -8.51
N ALA A 62 -4.47 1.92 -8.88
CA ALA A 62 -4.17 1.58 -10.28
C ALA A 62 -5.40 1.77 -11.18
N ALA A 63 -6.59 1.32 -10.76
CA ALA A 63 -7.83 1.52 -11.51
C ALA A 63 -8.16 3.02 -11.69
N ALA A 64 -7.97 3.83 -10.65
CA ALA A 64 -8.15 5.27 -10.75
C ALA A 64 -7.14 5.91 -11.71
N GLN A 65 -5.86 5.48 -11.69
CA GLN A 65 -4.79 5.94 -12.57
C GLN A 65 -5.10 5.68 -14.05
N GLU A 66 -5.72 4.56 -14.39
CA GLU A 66 -6.18 4.25 -15.75
C GLU A 66 -7.20 5.27 -16.30
N THR A 67 -7.90 5.99 -15.41
CA THR A 67 -8.88 7.01 -15.79
C THR A 67 -8.32 8.44 -15.81
N VAL A 68 -7.04 8.60 -15.43
CA VAL A 68 -6.33 9.88 -15.45
C VAL A 68 -5.74 10.10 -16.84
N PRO A 69 -5.77 11.32 -17.40
CA PRO A 69 -5.20 11.61 -18.70
C PRO A 69 -3.71 11.22 -18.75
N SER A 70 -3.35 10.35 -19.67
CA SER A 70 -1.95 9.99 -19.89
C SER A 70 -1.19 11.12 -20.56
N PRO A 71 0.05 11.39 -20.16
CA PRO A 71 0.91 12.31 -20.88
C PRO A 71 1.15 11.79 -22.31
N SER A 72 0.98 12.65 -23.30
CA SER A 72 1.29 12.35 -24.69
C SER A 72 2.28 13.37 -25.22
N PRO A 73 3.35 12.94 -25.90
CA PRO A 73 4.28 13.86 -26.54
C PRO A 73 3.60 14.81 -27.53
N GLU A 74 2.52 14.35 -28.16
CA GLU A 74 1.78 15.11 -29.16
C GLU A 74 0.84 16.17 -28.55
N ASN A 75 0.38 15.96 -27.34
CA ASN A 75 -0.67 16.77 -26.73
C ASN A 75 -0.17 17.67 -25.59
N ASN A 76 1.11 17.62 -25.22
CA ASN A 76 1.68 18.35 -24.06
C ASN A 76 0.77 18.30 -22.81
N ARG A 77 0.12 17.13 -22.60
CA ARG A 77 -0.79 16.93 -21.47
C ARG A 77 0.00 16.89 -20.18
N ALA A 78 -0.55 17.54 -19.18
CA ALA A 78 0.02 17.54 -17.85
C ALA A 78 0.00 16.13 -17.24
N VAL A 79 1.08 15.78 -16.55
CA VAL A 79 1.14 14.58 -15.70
C VAL A 79 0.37 14.88 -14.43
N PHE A 80 -0.50 13.94 -14.03
CA PHE A 80 -1.19 13.98 -12.76
C PHE A 80 -0.75 12.80 -11.90
N LEU A 81 -0.32 13.08 -10.69
CA LEU A 81 0.10 12.07 -9.72
C LEU A 81 -0.86 12.04 -8.53
N ILE A 82 -0.94 10.89 -7.87
CA ILE A 82 -1.74 10.80 -6.64
C ILE A 82 -1.25 11.83 -5.62
N HIS A 83 -2.18 12.58 -5.06
CA HIS A 83 -1.94 13.60 -4.04
C HIS A 83 -2.39 13.11 -2.67
N SER A 84 -3.57 12.51 -2.60
CA SER A 84 -4.09 11.93 -1.36
C SER A 84 -5.10 10.82 -1.65
N MET A 85 -5.28 9.94 -0.67
CA MET A 85 -6.20 8.81 -0.76
C MET A 85 -6.84 8.55 0.61
N HIS A 86 -8.18 8.50 0.64
CA HIS A 86 -8.97 8.19 1.83
C HIS A 86 -9.75 6.90 1.62
N CYS A 87 -9.55 5.93 2.51
CA CYS A 87 -10.04 4.57 2.34
C CYS A 87 -10.90 4.09 3.49
N TYR A 88 -11.89 3.24 3.16
CA TYR A 88 -12.65 2.48 4.15
C TYR A 88 -12.67 1.00 3.76
N PHE A 89 -12.20 0.14 4.66
CA PHE A 89 -12.46 -1.29 4.61
C PHE A 89 -13.88 -1.53 5.13
N VAL A 90 -14.76 -2.01 4.26
CA VAL A 90 -16.21 -2.12 4.55
C VAL A 90 -16.58 -3.54 4.94
N LEU A 91 -16.06 -4.52 4.20
CA LEU A 91 -16.29 -5.95 4.43
C LEU A 91 -15.00 -6.73 4.19
N ALA A 92 -14.88 -7.90 4.80
CA ALA A 92 -13.80 -8.81 4.48
C ALA A 92 -13.95 -9.30 3.02
N GLY A 93 -12.87 -9.20 2.26
CA GLY A 93 -12.80 -9.75 0.90
C GLY A 93 -12.31 -11.20 0.91
N ASP A 94 -12.61 -11.93 -0.16
CA ASP A 94 -12.26 -13.33 -0.39
C ASP A 94 -11.27 -13.41 -1.57
N ALA A 95 -10.07 -13.95 -1.35
CA ALA A 95 -9.04 -14.05 -2.37
C ALA A 95 -9.41 -14.99 -3.53
N SER A 96 -10.34 -15.92 -3.31
CA SER A 96 -10.83 -16.84 -4.34
C SER A 96 -11.88 -16.25 -5.28
N ILE A 97 -12.27 -14.99 -5.05
CA ILE A 97 -13.33 -14.31 -5.81
C ILE A 97 -12.74 -13.09 -6.51
N PRO A 98 -13.01 -12.90 -7.80
CA PRO A 98 -12.60 -11.70 -8.51
C PRO A 98 -13.17 -10.43 -7.88
N ILE A 99 -12.41 -9.35 -7.98
CA ILE A 99 -12.85 -8.02 -7.56
C ILE A 99 -13.26 -7.21 -8.79
N LEU A 100 -14.38 -6.52 -8.69
CA LEU A 100 -14.77 -5.46 -9.63
C LEU A 100 -14.43 -4.10 -9.03
N TYR A 101 -13.64 -3.33 -9.75
CA TYR A 101 -13.29 -1.96 -9.40
C TYR A 101 -14.13 -1.01 -10.24
N HIS A 102 -15.05 -0.29 -9.61
CA HIS A 102 -15.88 0.72 -10.25
C HIS A 102 -15.28 2.08 -9.95
N VAL A 103 -14.80 2.76 -10.97
CA VAL A 103 -14.22 4.10 -10.86
C VAL A 103 -15.23 5.13 -11.30
N GLU A 104 -15.46 6.14 -10.46
CA GLU A 104 -16.26 7.31 -10.76
C GLU A 104 -15.34 8.52 -10.96
N ARG A 105 -15.48 9.21 -12.08
CA ARG A 105 -14.82 10.48 -12.36
C ARG A 105 -15.60 11.61 -11.71
N VAL A 106 -15.34 11.89 -10.44
CA VAL A 106 -16.05 12.91 -9.67
C VAL A 106 -15.77 14.32 -10.22
N ARG A 107 -14.49 14.58 -10.57
CA ARG A 107 -14.10 15.89 -11.12
C ARG A 107 -12.85 15.77 -11.97
N ASP A 108 -12.83 16.48 -13.08
CA ASP A 108 -11.67 16.76 -13.91
C ASP A 108 -11.41 18.27 -13.95
N GLY A 109 -10.45 18.73 -13.12
CA GLY A 109 -10.03 20.13 -13.05
C GLY A 109 -8.68 20.37 -13.70
N LYS A 110 -8.27 21.62 -13.80
CA LYS A 110 -7.00 22.03 -14.40
C LYS A 110 -5.78 21.61 -13.55
N SER A 111 -5.90 21.68 -12.22
CA SER A 111 -4.81 21.41 -11.26
C SER A 111 -5.03 20.14 -10.46
N PHE A 112 -6.30 19.73 -10.25
CA PHE A 112 -6.67 18.56 -9.49
C PHE A 112 -7.73 17.74 -10.21
N LEU A 113 -7.62 16.41 -10.10
CA LEU A 113 -8.66 15.44 -10.50
C LEU A 113 -9.12 14.68 -9.26
N THR A 114 -10.39 14.31 -9.21
CA THR A 114 -10.94 13.50 -8.12
C THR A 114 -11.60 12.27 -8.68
N ARG A 115 -11.28 11.13 -8.07
CA ARG A 115 -11.85 9.80 -8.38
C ARG A 115 -12.41 9.18 -7.12
N THR A 116 -13.51 8.46 -7.25
CA THR A 116 -13.99 7.53 -6.22
C THR A 116 -13.95 6.13 -6.80
N VAL A 117 -13.44 5.18 -6.03
CA VAL A 117 -13.37 3.77 -6.44
C VAL A 117 -14.06 2.90 -5.41
N GLN A 118 -14.90 1.99 -5.88
CA GLN A 118 -15.49 0.93 -5.07
C GLN A 118 -14.96 -0.42 -5.55
N ALA A 119 -14.31 -1.17 -4.67
CA ALA A 119 -14.00 -2.57 -4.89
C ALA A 119 -15.20 -3.42 -4.44
N ARG A 120 -15.67 -4.30 -5.32
CA ARG A 120 -16.88 -5.09 -5.09
C ARG A 120 -16.65 -6.57 -5.34
N GLN A 121 -17.24 -7.41 -4.49
CA GLN A 121 -17.34 -8.86 -4.68
C GLN A 121 -18.78 -9.29 -4.47
N ARG A 122 -19.30 -10.18 -5.33
CA ARG A 122 -20.70 -10.66 -5.26
C ARG A 122 -21.73 -9.51 -5.14
N GLY A 123 -21.50 -8.41 -5.86
CA GLY A 123 -22.35 -7.23 -5.82
C GLY A 123 -22.22 -6.35 -4.58
N LYS A 124 -21.47 -6.77 -3.55
CA LYS A 124 -21.27 -6.01 -2.31
C LYS A 124 -19.99 -5.20 -2.35
N CYS A 125 -20.04 -3.96 -1.86
CA CYS A 125 -18.85 -3.15 -1.68
C CYS A 125 -18.03 -3.71 -0.49
N ILE A 126 -16.77 -4.11 -0.76
CA ILE A 126 -15.83 -4.59 0.26
C ILE A 126 -14.88 -3.50 0.70
N PHE A 127 -14.62 -2.52 -0.20
CA PHE A 127 -13.71 -1.41 0.06
C PHE A 127 -14.13 -0.21 -0.78
N THR A 128 -13.97 1.00 -0.25
CA THR A 128 -14.21 2.24 -0.98
C THR A 128 -13.13 3.26 -0.69
N THR A 129 -12.81 4.08 -1.69
CA THR A 129 -11.79 5.12 -1.57
C THR A 129 -12.12 6.34 -2.41
N THR A 130 -11.74 7.51 -1.91
CA THR A 130 -11.68 8.75 -2.68
C THR A 130 -10.24 9.17 -2.85
N LEU A 131 -9.86 9.48 -4.10
CA LEU A 131 -8.50 9.83 -4.48
C LEU A 131 -8.48 11.23 -5.09
N SER A 132 -7.46 11.99 -4.72
CA SER A 132 -7.11 13.27 -5.35
C SER A 132 -5.82 13.10 -6.13
N PHE A 133 -5.83 13.53 -7.39
CA PHE A 133 -4.63 13.63 -8.22
C PHE A 133 -4.29 15.09 -8.43
N MET A 134 -3.03 15.43 -8.34
CA MET A 134 -2.52 16.78 -8.54
C MET A 134 -1.63 16.82 -9.77
N ARG A 135 -1.76 17.90 -10.54
CA ARG A 135 -0.89 18.15 -11.68
C ARG A 135 0.55 18.32 -11.21
N GLU A 136 1.49 17.58 -11.83
CA GLU A 136 2.91 17.76 -11.61
C GLU A 136 3.33 19.19 -11.95
N ASN A 137 4.25 19.75 -11.18
CA ASN A 137 4.73 21.14 -11.36
C ASN A 137 3.65 22.23 -11.29
N SER A 138 2.52 21.95 -10.63
CA SER A 138 1.50 22.98 -10.38
C SER A 138 1.85 23.92 -9.22
N GLY A 139 2.95 23.67 -8.51
CA GLY A 139 3.47 24.55 -7.45
C GLY A 139 4.36 25.63 -8.06
N ASP A 140 4.18 26.85 -7.60
CA ASP A 140 5.04 28.01 -7.90
C ASP A 140 6.39 27.87 -7.14
N GLU A 141 7.39 28.73 -7.46
CA GLU A 141 8.69 28.80 -6.77
C GLU A 141 8.58 29.09 -5.27
N SER A 142 7.40 29.51 -4.81
CA SER A 142 7.05 29.77 -3.40
C SER A 142 6.62 28.55 -2.59
N THR A 143 6.84 27.32 -3.08
CA THR A 143 6.43 26.10 -2.38
C THR A 143 7.20 25.94 -1.08
N VAL A 144 6.47 25.89 0.07
CA VAL A 144 7.05 25.57 1.36
C VAL A 144 7.15 24.05 1.48
N ASP A 145 8.35 23.56 1.75
CA ASP A 145 8.61 22.12 1.91
C ASP A 145 9.31 21.87 3.26
N HIS A 146 8.79 20.93 4.03
CA HIS A 146 9.43 20.39 5.23
C HIS A 146 8.98 18.96 5.46
N GLY A 147 9.85 18.15 6.04
CA GLY A 147 9.57 16.73 6.31
C GLY A 147 10.06 16.33 7.70
N TRP A 148 9.71 15.13 8.10
CA TRP A 148 10.24 14.52 9.31
C TRP A 148 11.55 13.83 9.00
N ASP A 149 12.56 14.04 9.81
CA ASP A 149 13.79 13.28 9.71
C ASP A 149 13.55 11.82 10.08
N MET A 150 14.25 10.92 9.36
CA MET A 150 14.25 9.52 9.72
C MET A 150 14.91 9.35 11.09
N PRO A 151 14.27 8.67 12.06
CA PRO A 151 14.87 8.38 13.36
C PRO A 151 16.20 7.64 13.19
N GLU A 152 17.17 7.93 14.08
CA GLU A 152 18.53 7.36 14.00
C GLU A 152 18.53 5.82 14.02
N GLY A 153 17.72 5.20 14.89
CA GLY A 153 17.59 3.75 14.95
C GLY A 153 17.06 3.14 13.66
N ALA A 154 16.05 3.78 13.03
CA ALA A 154 15.53 3.35 11.75
C ALA A 154 16.57 3.52 10.62
N ARG A 155 17.36 4.59 10.66
CA ARG A 155 18.47 4.84 9.73
C ARG A 155 19.57 3.78 9.87
N GLU A 156 20.05 3.51 11.09
CA GLU A 156 21.04 2.48 11.35
C GLU A 156 20.56 1.08 10.90
N GLY A 157 19.29 0.76 11.18
CA GLY A 157 18.67 -0.48 10.75
C GLY A 157 18.66 -0.61 9.23
N LEU A 158 18.28 0.45 8.52
CA LEU A 158 18.28 0.51 7.06
C LEU A 158 19.71 0.39 6.50
N ASP A 159 20.68 1.08 7.10
CA ASP A 159 22.09 1.03 6.69
C ASP A 159 22.69 -0.39 6.85
N LYS A 160 22.40 -1.08 7.94
CA LYS A 160 22.82 -2.47 8.15
C LYS A 160 22.28 -3.40 7.04
N ILE A 161 21.02 -3.19 6.65
CA ILE A 161 20.39 -3.95 5.57
C ILE A 161 21.02 -3.61 4.22
N LEU A 162 21.28 -2.33 3.95
CA LEU A 162 21.92 -1.88 2.70
C LEU A 162 23.34 -2.45 2.54
N ARG A 163 24.05 -2.64 3.65
CA ARG A 163 25.39 -3.26 3.68
C ARG A 163 25.36 -4.79 3.67
N GLY A 164 24.18 -5.43 3.61
CA GLY A 164 24.06 -6.90 3.68
C GLY A 164 24.44 -7.50 5.04
N GLN A 165 24.50 -6.69 6.09
CA GLN A 165 24.87 -7.13 7.44
C GLN A 165 23.69 -7.77 8.22
N VAL A 166 22.50 -7.63 7.70
CA VAL A 166 21.29 -8.32 8.17
C VAL A 166 20.75 -9.06 6.97
N ASP A 167 20.82 -10.38 7.00
CA ASP A 167 20.18 -11.21 6.01
C ASP A 167 18.72 -10.86 5.98
N GLY A 168 18.26 -10.43 4.81
CA GLY A 168 16.84 -10.33 4.53
C GLY A 168 16.31 -11.74 4.38
N ASP A 169 16.41 -12.55 5.44
CA ASP A 169 15.87 -13.90 5.44
C ASP A 169 14.40 -13.80 5.05
N ASP A 170 14.06 -14.59 4.05
CA ASP A 170 12.69 -14.84 3.62
C ASP A 170 11.92 -15.54 4.77
N GLU A 171 11.66 -14.84 5.88
CA GLU A 171 10.78 -15.35 6.95
C GLU A 171 9.37 -15.65 6.44
N ASP A 172 9.04 -15.19 5.23
CA ASP A 172 7.82 -15.56 4.51
C ASP A 172 7.91 -16.90 3.76
N ALA A 173 9.02 -17.62 3.85
CA ALA A 173 9.05 -19.01 3.47
C ALA A 173 8.27 -19.81 4.51
N GLY A 174 6.97 -20.01 4.25
CA GLY A 174 6.15 -20.93 5.04
C GLY A 174 6.83 -22.29 5.15
N PRO A 175 6.44 -23.18 6.10
CA PRO A 175 7.13 -24.42 6.44
C PRO A 175 7.37 -25.37 5.27
N ASN A 176 6.85 -25.11 4.10
CA ASN A 176 6.98 -25.92 2.88
C ASN A 176 7.82 -25.27 1.76
N GLY A 177 8.53 -24.14 2.02
CA GLY A 177 9.60 -23.64 1.16
C GLY A 177 9.26 -23.25 -0.30
N VAL A 178 8.02 -23.36 -0.73
CA VAL A 178 7.60 -23.21 -2.13
C VAL A 178 6.28 -22.41 -2.19
N GLU A 179 6.31 -21.34 -2.99
CA GLU A 179 5.15 -20.67 -3.62
C GLU A 179 4.35 -19.59 -2.89
N SER A 180 4.64 -19.18 -1.65
CA SER A 180 3.91 -18.06 -1.07
C SER A 180 4.71 -16.74 -0.96
N ARG A 181 5.72 -16.57 -1.81
CA ARG A 181 6.50 -15.33 -1.84
C ARG A 181 5.65 -14.20 -2.38
N GLY A 182 5.20 -13.30 -1.49
CA GLY A 182 4.51 -12.08 -1.88
C GLY A 182 5.38 -11.16 -2.77
N PRO A 183 4.79 -10.10 -3.33
CA PRO A 183 5.49 -9.18 -4.23
C PRO A 183 6.49 -8.27 -3.52
N PHE A 184 6.61 -8.37 -2.19
CA PHE A 184 7.51 -7.58 -1.38
C PHE A 184 8.10 -8.42 -0.24
N ILE A 185 9.14 -7.89 0.39
CA ILE A 185 9.77 -8.41 1.59
C ILE A 185 9.61 -7.35 2.67
N SER A 186 9.29 -7.76 3.89
CA SER A 186 9.23 -6.86 5.04
C SER A 186 9.89 -7.47 6.26
N LYS A 187 10.48 -6.63 7.11
CA LYS A 187 11.10 -7.05 8.37
C LYS A 187 10.90 -6.02 9.44
N ILE A 188 10.49 -6.45 10.63
CA ILE A 188 10.50 -5.60 11.82
C ILE A 188 11.95 -5.48 12.29
N LEU A 189 12.42 -4.25 12.49
CA LEU A 189 13.75 -3.93 13.04
C LEU A 189 13.74 -3.97 14.57
N GLY A 190 12.64 -3.52 15.17
CA GLY A 190 12.50 -3.44 16.61
C GLY A 190 11.33 -2.53 17.01
N ILE A 191 11.32 -2.18 18.26
CA ILE A 191 10.39 -1.18 18.83
C ILE A 191 11.26 -0.15 19.55
N ALA A 192 11.35 1.06 19.01
CA ALA A 192 11.98 2.17 19.72
C ALA A 192 11.19 2.47 21.01
N ASP A 193 11.91 2.85 22.05
CA ASP A 193 11.37 3.10 23.40
C ASP A 193 10.55 1.91 23.97
N ASN A 194 10.94 0.67 23.62
CA ASN A 194 10.21 -0.55 24.03
C ASN A 194 10.08 -0.72 25.55
N HIS A 195 10.98 -0.13 26.33
CA HIS A 195 10.96 -0.16 27.80
C HIS A 195 10.09 0.93 28.42
N SER A 196 9.56 1.87 27.62
CA SER A 196 8.65 2.88 28.16
C SER A 196 7.42 2.23 28.80
N PRO A 197 6.98 2.70 29.98
CA PRO A 197 5.73 2.26 30.58
C PRO A 197 4.50 2.71 29.78
N TYR A 198 4.67 3.66 28.84
CA TYR A 198 3.59 4.26 28.07
C TYR A 198 3.55 3.69 26.65
N PRO A 199 2.50 2.92 26.26
CA PRO A 199 2.40 2.31 24.93
C PRO A 199 2.50 3.32 23.77
N HIS A 200 1.98 4.53 23.93
CA HIS A 200 2.03 5.57 22.89
C HIS A 200 3.45 6.10 22.59
N GLN A 201 4.42 5.86 23.47
CA GLN A 201 5.82 6.20 23.24
C GLN A 201 6.56 5.09 22.48
N ARG A 202 6.07 3.86 22.52
CA ARG A 202 6.68 2.71 21.83
C ARG A 202 6.40 2.81 20.34
N LYS A 203 7.46 2.79 19.51
CA LYS A 203 7.37 2.98 18.07
C LYS A 203 7.94 1.79 17.34
N PRO A 204 7.11 0.87 16.83
CA PRO A 204 7.57 -0.20 15.96
C PRO A 204 8.24 0.36 14.70
N GLU A 205 9.40 -0.18 14.38
CA GLU A 205 10.19 0.16 13.21
C GLU A 205 10.28 -1.05 12.29
N ALA A 206 10.14 -0.83 11.01
CA ALA A 206 10.21 -1.87 9.99
C ALA A 206 10.86 -1.32 8.73
N TRP A 207 11.30 -2.22 7.87
CA TRP A 207 11.61 -1.91 6.49
C TRP A 207 10.81 -2.81 5.55
N VAL A 208 10.58 -2.30 4.35
CA VAL A 208 9.87 -3.02 3.29
C VAL A 208 10.57 -2.79 1.96
N LYS A 209 10.59 -3.81 1.12
CA LYS A 209 11.22 -3.77 -0.19
C LYS A 209 10.39 -4.53 -1.22
N CYS A 210 10.15 -3.97 -2.39
CA CYS A 210 9.61 -4.71 -3.52
C CYS A 210 10.58 -5.82 -3.95
N ARG A 211 10.05 -6.97 -4.36
CA ARG A 211 10.82 -8.00 -5.06
C ARG A 211 11.00 -7.57 -6.51
N GLY A 212 12.23 -7.58 -6.96
CA GLY A 212 12.60 -7.05 -8.26
C GLY A 212 12.52 -5.52 -8.35
N SER A 213 12.90 -5.00 -9.50
CA SER A 213 12.84 -3.56 -9.80
C SER A 213 11.61 -3.26 -10.64
N ILE A 214 10.94 -2.17 -10.35
CA ILE A 214 9.84 -1.69 -11.18
C ILE A 214 10.40 -1.32 -12.56
N SER A 215 9.76 -1.81 -13.60
CA SER A 215 10.20 -1.60 -14.98
C SER A 215 10.13 -0.12 -15.37
N PRO A 216 10.96 0.34 -16.32
CA PRO A 216 10.85 1.71 -16.82
C PRO A 216 9.46 2.05 -17.37
N SER A 217 8.76 1.06 -17.95
CA SER A 217 7.41 1.23 -18.47
C SER A 217 6.35 1.41 -17.39
N GLY A 218 6.58 0.89 -16.17
CA GLY A 218 5.69 1.11 -15.03
C GLY A 218 5.67 2.55 -14.53
N GLY A 219 6.79 3.26 -14.71
CA GLY A 219 6.90 4.68 -14.39
C GLY A 219 6.53 5.03 -12.95
N GLN A 220 6.23 6.30 -12.71
CA GLN A 220 5.85 6.80 -11.38
C GLN A 220 4.56 6.16 -10.84
N HIS A 221 3.61 5.86 -11.70
CA HIS A 221 2.33 5.27 -11.29
C HIS A 221 2.53 3.90 -10.63
N ALA A 222 3.39 3.05 -11.18
CA ALA A 222 3.68 1.75 -10.57
C ALA A 222 4.44 1.89 -9.23
N HIS A 223 5.35 2.86 -9.11
CA HIS A 223 6.03 3.14 -7.84
C HIS A 223 5.06 3.59 -6.74
N LEU A 224 4.11 4.47 -7.09
CA LEU A 224 3.09 4.96 -6.17
C LEU A 224 2.12 3.85 -5.74
N ALA A 225 1.69 3.01 -6.69
CA ALA A 225 0.86 1.86 -6.40
C ALA A 225 1.60 0.80 -5.56
N ALA A 226 2.90 0.60 -5.79
CA ALA A 226 3.74 -0.25 -4.95
C ALA A 226 3.87 0.29 -3.52
N LEU A 227 4.04 1.60 -3.35
CA LEU A 227 4.04 2.23 -2.04
C LEU A 227 2.71 2.02 -1.32
N ALA A 228 1.59 2.24 -2.01
CA ALA A 228 0.25 2.00 -1.49
C ALA A 228 0.05 0.52 -1.10
N TYR A 229 0.59 -0.44 -1.89
CA TYR A 229 0.57 -1.85 -1.56
C TYR A 229 1.31 -2.15 -0.26
N MET A 230 2.52 -1.62 -0.10
CA MET A 230 3.38 -1.89 1.03
C MET A 230 2.95 -1.15 2.32
N SER A 231 2.22 -0.04 2.20
CA SER A 231 1.81 0.79 3.35
C SER A 231 0.91 0.06 4.34
N ASP A 232 0.20 -0.99 3.93
CA ASP A 232 -0.62 -1.82 4.82
C ASP A 232 0.21 -2.83 5.65
N SER A 233 1.52 -2.92 5.39
CA SER A 233 2.41 -3.83 6.14
C SER A 233 2.54 -3.38 7.57
N TRP A 234 2.32 -4.32 8.50
CA TRP A 234 2.47 -4.13 9.94
C TRP A 234 1.50 -3.13 10.59
N PHE A 235 0.73 -2.39 9.82
CA PHE A 235 -0.11 -1.28 10.25
C PHE A 235 -1.17 -1.73 11.27
N ILE A 236 -2.02 -2.69 10.90
CA ILE A 236 -3.14 -3.16 11.74
C ILE A 236 -2.69 -3.76 13.08
N GLY A 237 -1.52 -4.37 13.14
CA GLY A 237 -0.97 -4.98 14.35
C GLY A 237 -0.27 -4.00 15.31
N THR A 238 -0.17 -2.72 14.99
CA THR A 238 0.62 -1.75 15.76
C THR A 238 0.11 -1.58 17.19
N VAL A 239 -1.21 -1.42 17.38
CA VAL A 239 -1.80 -1.25 18.72
C VAL A 239 -1.49 -2.45 19.61
N SER A 240 -1.75 -3.67 19.14
CA SER A 240 -1.48 -4.89 19.93
C SER A 240 0.02 -5.03 20.22
N ARG A 241 0.88 -4.69 19.26
CA ARG A 241 2.32 -4.82 19.42
C ARG A 241 2.89 -3.89 20.49
N VAL A 242 2.47 -2.62 20.53
CA VAL A 242 2.93 -1.68 21.55
C VAL A 242 2.40 -2.01 22.96
N HIS A 243 1.30 -2.76 23.05
CA HIS A 243 0.77 -3.31 24.30
C HIS A 243 1.38 -4.65 24.69
N GLY A 244 2.31 -5.21 23.90
CA GLY A 244 2.93 -6.52 24.17
C GLY A 244 1.97 -7.70 23.97
N ILE A 245 0.85 -7.51 23.27
CA ILE A 245 -0.11 -8.57 22.97
C ILE A 245 0.42 -9.37 21.78
N SER A 246 0.82 -10.63 22.02
CA SER A 246 1.34 -11.50 20.97
C SER A 246 0.24 -12.02 20.02
N ARG A 247 0.64 -12.42 18.80
CA ARG A 247 -0.27 -13.08 17.83
C ARG A 247 -0.92 -14.37 18.38
N ALA A 248 -0.28 -15.05 19.34
CA ALA A 248 -0.88 -16.20 20.04
C ALA A 248 -2.13 -15.81 20.85
N GLY A 249 -2.24 -14.52 21.24
CA GLY A 249 -3.46 -13.93 21.81
C GLY A 249 -4.45 -13.40 20.77
N ALA A 250 -4.34 -13.77 19.49
CA ALA A 250 -5.23 -13.31 18.44
C ALA A 250 -6.70 -13.71 18.63
N HIS A 251 -6.97 -14.73 19.44
CA HIS A 251 -8.34 -15.00 19.91
C HIS A 251 -8.87 -13.86 20.78
N LEU A 252 -8.06 -13.34 21.69
CA LEU A 252 -8.35 -12.13 22.46
C LEU A 252 -8.49 -10.89 21.56
N TYR A 253 -7.72 -10.81 20.47
CA TYR A 253 -7.83 -9.70 19.51
C TYR A 253 -9.20 -9.66 18.84
N ASN A 254 -9.77 -10.79 18.46
CA ASN A 254 -11.12 -10.87 17.88
C ASN A 254 -12.24 -10.63 18.92
N GLU A 255 -11.97 -10.88 20.21
CA GLU A 255 -12.91 -10.58 21.31
C GLU A 255 -12.83 -9.11 21.73
N ILE A 256 -11.61 -8.53 21.75
CA ILE A 256 -11.38 -7.12 22.12
C ILE A 256 -11.72 -6.18 20.96
N PHE A 257 -11.52 -6.62 19.72
CA PHE A 257 -11.78 -5.84 18.51
C PHE A 257 -12.71 -6.63 17.56
N PRO A 258 -14.03 -6.57 17.79
CA PRO A 258 -14.97 -7.23 16.90
C PRO A 258 -14.86 -6.69 15.47
N PRO A 259 -15.23 -7.48 14.43
CA PRO A 259 -15.08 -7.14 13.01
C PRO A 259 -15.74 -5.84 12.55
N THR A 260 -16.52 -5.22 13.42
CA THR A 260 -17.17 -3.93 13.17
C THR A 260 -16.28 -2.70 13.42
N THR A 261 -15.03 -2.90 13.87
CA THR A 261 -14.11 -1.78 14.11
C THR A 261 -13.73 -1.14 12.79
N ARG A 262 -14.24 0.06 12.54
CA ARG A 262 -13.93 0.86 11.35
C ARG A 262 -12.58 1.53 11.54
N TYR A 263 -11.62 1.18 10.70
CA TYR A 263 -10.34 1.89 10.64
C TYR A 263 -10.46 3.00 9.58
N SER A 264 -10.21 4.24 9.98
CA SER A 264 -9.95 5.31 9.02
C SER A 264 -8.45 5.34 8.77
N SER A 265 -8.01 5.04 7.56
CA SER A 265 -6.65 5.35 7.13
C SER A 265 -6.52 6.87 7.01
N GLY A 266 -5.49 7.43 7.66
CA GLY A 266 -5.21 8.86 7.58
C GLY A 266 -4.83 9.29 6.15
N GLN A 267 -4.80 10.59 5.94
CA GLN A 267 -4.34 11.19 4.69
C GLN A 267 -2.87 10.82 4.46
N ALA A 268 -2.59 10.22 3.32
CA ALA A 268 -1.24 10.16 2.80
C ALA A 268 -1.08 11.28 1.77
N GLU A 269 -0.30 12.31 2.10
CA GLU A 269 0.09 13.36 1.16
C GLU A 269 1.42 12.96 0.51
N ALA A 270 1.45 12.88 -0.80
CA ALA A 270 2.64 12.54 -1.57
C ALA A 270 3.50 13.78 -1.85
N SER A 271 4.74 13.79 -1.34
CA SER A 271 5.72 14.84 -1.65
C SER A 271 6.29 14.67 -3.07
N LYS A 272 6.41 15.79 -3.78
CA LYS A 272 6.70 15.89 -5.23
C LYS A 272 8.05 15.33 -5.70
N ASN A 273 9.00 15.04 -4.83
CA ASN A 273 10.40 14.88 -5.26
C ASN A 273 11.05 13.51 -5.00
N THR A 274 10.32 12.50 -4.53
CA THR A 274 10.98 11.37 -3.87
C THR A 274 10.84 10.01 -4.57
N LEU A 275 10.13 9.90 -5.68
CA LEU A 275 9.71 8.60 -6.23
C LEU A 275 10.57 8.03 -7.35
N ARG A 276 11.74 8.62 -7.63
CA ARG A 276 12.75 7.99 -8.49
C ARG A 276 13.74 7.22 -7.62
N THR A 277 13.41 5.99 -7.25
CA THR A 277 14.39 5.06 -6.70
C THR A 277 14.71 4.00 -7.75
N PRO A 278 15.90 4.03 -8.38
CA PRO A 278 16.38 2.90 -9.16
C PRO A 278 16.62 1.70 -8.23
N GLU A 279 16.38 0.50 -8.75
CA GLU A 279 16.70 -0.78 -8.14
C GLU A 279 16.05 -1.07 -6.77
N GLY A 280 14.89 -1.73 -6.81
CA GLY A 280 14.29 -2.40 -5.64
C GLY A 280 14.17 -1.51 -4.42
N ALA A 281 13.40 -0.43 -4.53
CA ALA A 281 13.27 0.59 -3.50
C ALA A 281 13.01 -0.01 -2.12
N ARG A 282 13.97 0.13 -1.22
CA ARG A 282 13.80 -0.14 0.21
C ARG A 282 13.28 1.13 0.87
N VAL A 283 12.25 0.98 1.68
CA VAL A 283 11.68 2.07 2.47
C VAL A 283 11.71 1.71 3.94
N GLY A 284 12.12 2.65 4.77
CA GLY A 284 12.01 2.56 6.22
C GLY A 284 10.62 2.99 6.65
N MET A 285 10.07 2.32 7.64
CA MET A 285 8.75 2.61 8.20
C MET A 285 8.85 2.72 9.71
N MET A 286 8.16 3.69 10.28
CA MET A 286 7.93 3.80 11.72
C MET A 286 6.44 3.98 11.96
N MET A 287 5.91 3.23 12.90
CA MET A 287 4.51 3.32 13.32
C MET A 287 4.43 3.84 14.76
N GLN A 288 3.41 4.61 15.03
CA GLN A 288 3.07 5.02 16.40
C GLN A 288 1.56 4.94 16.61
N THR A 289 1.14 4.74 17.85
CA THR A 289 -0.26 4.79 18.23
C THR A 289 -0.45 5.79 19.34
N PRO A 290 -0.78 7.05 19.00
CA PRO A 290 -0.95 8.10 20.00
C PRO A 290 -2.15 7.87 20.91
N TRP A 291 -3.12 7.06 20.47
CA TRP A 291 -4.30 6.75 21.26
C TRP A 291 -4.89 5.39 20.91
N SER A 292 -5.37 4.68 21.94
CA SER A 292 -6.24 3.51 21.81
C SER A 292 -7.22 3.42 22.96
N GLY A 293 -8.45 3.01 22.71
CA GLY A 293 -9.50 2.85 23.72
C GLY A 293 -10.85 2.52 23.11
N GLN A 294 -11.76 1.98 23.89
CA GLN A 294 -13.13 1.66 23.46
C GLN A 294 -13.19 0.79 22.18
N GLY A 295 -12.28 -0.19 22.05
CA GLY A 295 -12.19 -1.04 20.87
C GLY A 295 -11.68 -0.34 19.60
N ARG A 296 -11.05 0.83 19.71
CA ARG A 296 -10.49 1.62 18.60
C ARG A 296 -9.04 1.98 18.86
N GLY A 297 -8.28 2.21 17.81
CA GLY A 297 -6.92 2.73 17.89
C GLY A 297 -6.65 3.71 16.75
N LEU A 298 -5.84 4.73 17.03
CA LEU A 298 -5.26 5.59 16.02
C LEU A 298 -3.83 5.11 15.79
N VAL A 299 -3.48 4.87 14.53
CA VAL A 299 -2.12 4.52 14.12
C VAL A 299 -1.66 5.52 13.09
N GLU A 300 -0.47 6.05 13.29
CA GLU A 300 0.24 6.87 12.32
C GLU A 300 1.44 6.09 11.80
N GLN A 301 1.67 6.13 10.51
CA GLN A 301 2.82 5.51 9.87
C GLN A 301 3.57 6.58 9.09
N ARG A 302 4.89 6.63 9.27
CA ARG A 302 5.80 7.44 8.48
C ARG A 302 6.69 6.54 7.67
N ILE A 303 6.90 6.92 6.42
CA ILE A 303 7.70 6.14 5.48
C ILE A 303 8.80 7.04 4.92
N TRP A 304 10.03 6.53 4.88
CA TRP A 304 11.20 7.23 4.34
C TRP A 304 11.86 6.39 3.25
N ASN A 305 12.38 7.06 2.25
CA ASN A 305 13.23 6.42 1.26
C ASN A 305 14.62 6.11 1.85
N LYS A 306 15.48 5.47 1.04
CA LYS A 306 16.87 5.13 1.42
C LYS A 306 17.73 6.33 1.81
N ASP A 307 17.38 7.53 1.33
CA ASP A 307 18.11 8.78 1.61
C ASP A 307 17.59 9.49 2.88
N GLY A 308 16.60 8.88 3.56
CA GLY A 308 15.99 9.41 4.78
C GLY A 308 14.96 10.51 4.52
N ARG A 309 14.55 10.73 3.26
CA ARG A 309 13.49 11.68 2.93
C ARG A 309 12.12 11.04 3.15
N THR A 310 11.24 11.77 3.80
CA THR A 310 9.86 11.33 4.04
C THR A 310 9.15 11.10 2.70
N MET A 311 8.43 9.98 2.64
CA MET A 311 7.52 9.63 1.55
C MET A 311 6.10 9.67 2.11
N TYR A 312 5.27 10.55 1.60
CA TYR A 312 3.89 10.71 2.03
C TYR A 312 2.93 10.16 0.99
#